data_f582ce779bad14c26e4d1d12cbae15dd
#
_entry.id   f582ce779bad14c26e4d1d12cbae15dd
#
_cell.length_a   1.000
_cell.length_b   1.000
_cell.length_c   1.000
_cell.angle_alpha   90.00
_cell.angle_beta   90.00
_cell.angle_gamma   90.00
#
_symmetry.space_group_name_H-M   'P 1'
#
loop_
_entity.id
_entity.type
_entity.pdbx_description
1 polymer ?
#
loop_
_entity_poly.entity_id
_entity_poly.type
_entity_poly.pdbx_seq_one_letter_code
_entity_poly.pdbx_strand_id
1 'polypeptide(L)'
;KRILKHHRLRKIVKLPEDLFFGIGVTTSIFVFDAGIPQNDDEIFACWMKEDGLQTVKNKGRHDVRGLWPNIENHWVSIVRKQSGDDTCQWVDPAEHLSYQVPQKPFEIFEEDFRKTAMDYLMFQRGIDAKEFGEKLMHTAMYASSVKVDDDSVSVVMQKGGDADGED
;
A
#
# COMPACT_ATOMS: atom_id res chain seq x y z
N LYS A 1 21.16 -18.04 6.27
CA LYS A 1 21.53 -18.62 7.59
C LYS A 1 22.95 -19.20 7.65
N ARG A 2 23.59 -19.67 6.54
CA ARG A 2 24.97 -20.20 6.59
C ARG A 2 26.02 -19.14 6.99
N ILE A 3 25.88 -17.91 6.51
CA ILE A 3 26.82 -16.82 6.78
C ILE A 3 26.85 -16.44 8.28
N LEU A 4 25.72 -16.52 8.98
CA LEU A 4 25.60 -16.20 10.40
C LEU A 4 26.37 -17.15 11.33
N LYS A 5 26.77 -18.33 10.84
CA LYS A 5 27.62 -19.25 11.61
C LYS A 5 29.04 -18.73 11.78
N HIS A 6 29.46 -17.81 10.92
CA HIS A 6 30.85 -17.32 10.87
C HIS A 6 30.96 -15.79 10.98
N HIS A 7 29.84 -15.06 10.81
CA HIS A 7 29.82 -13.62 10.78
C HIS A 7 28.58 -13.11 11.51
N ARG A 8 28.76 -12.08 12.36
CA ARG A 8 27.66 -11.44 13.10
C ARG A 8 27.02 -10.37 12.24
N LEU A 9 25.75 -10.50 11.97
CA LEU A 9 24.95 -9.44 11.37
C LEU A 9 24.66 -8.35 12.41
N ARG A 10 24.97 -7.10 12.06
CA ARG A 10 24.83 -5.94 12.95
C ARG A 10 23.67 -5.06 12.55
N LYS A 11 23.51 -4.83 11.25
CA LYS A 11 22.52 -3.90 10.72
C LYS A 11 22.00 -4.37 9.38
N ILE A 12 20.72 -4.05 9.15
CA ILE A 12 20.06 -4.21 7.86
C ILE A 12 19.45 -2.87 7.48
N VAL A 13 19.76 -2.38 6.28
CA VAL A 13 19.15 -1.17 5.73
C VAL A 13 18.41 -1.57 4.46
N LYS A 14 17.09 -1.60 4.49
CA LYS A 14 16.25 -1.78 3.30
C LYS A 14 16.27 -0.46 2.52
N LEU A 15 16.61 -0.53 1.25
CA LEU A 15 16.70 0.63 0.36
C LEU A 15 15.34 0.93 -0.31
N PRO A 16 15.17 2.13 -0.91
CA PRO A 16 13.98 2.48 -1.67
C PRO A 16 13.67 1.46 -2.77
N GLU A 17 12.39 1.20 -3.00
CA GLU A 17 11.95 0.19 -3.98
C GLU A 17 12.20 0.62 -5.43
N ASP A 18 12.29 1.92 -5.67
CA ASP A 18 12.52 2.51 -6.98
C ASP A 18 14.00 2.87 -7.25
N LEU A 19 14.92 2.49 -6.35
CA LEU A 19 16.34 2.81 -6.47
C LEU A 19 16.93 2.31 -7.80
N PHE A 20 16.55 1.12 -8.23
CA PHE A 20 16.93 0.54 -9.53
C PHE A 20 15.75 0.60 -10.50
N PHE A 21 15.48 1.82 -10.99
CA PHE A 21 14.38 2.07 -11.90
C PHE A 21 14.38 1.11 -13.11
N GLY A 22 13.19 0.58 -13.41
CA GLY A 22 12.97 -0.33 -14.55
C GLY A 22 13.28 -1.80 -14.31
N ILE A 23 13.90 -2.16 -13.16
CA ILE A 23 14.24 -3.56 -12.85
C ILE A 23 13.26 -4.16 -11.83
N GLY A 24 12.61 -3.32 -11.01
CA GLY A 24 11.62 -3.76 -9.99
C GLY A 24 12.24 -4.61 -8.87
N VAL A 25 13.50 -4.36 -8.54
CA VAL A 25 14.23 -5.11 -7.50
C VAL A 25 14.35 -4.26 -6.25
N THR A 26 13.86 -4.78 -5.14
CA THR A 26 14.11 -4.22 -3.80
C THR A 26 15.43 -4.76 -3.27
N THR A 27 16.30 -3.86 -2.79
CA THR A 27 17.63 -4.22 -2.29
C THR A 27 17.80 -3.84 -0.82
N SER A 28 18.75 -4.49 -0.16
CA SER A 28 19.12 -4.19 1.22
C SER A 28 20.62 -4.25 1.40
N ILE A 29 21.13 -3.39 2.30
CA ILE A 29 22.53 -3.40 2.74
C ILE A 29 22.60 -4.18 4.05
N PHE A 30 23.51 -5.16 4.09
CA PHE A 30 23.81 -5.95 5.28
C PHE A 30 25.19 -5.59 5.80
N VAL A 31 25.28 -5.25 7.08
CA VAL A 31 26.53 -4.91 7.75
C VAL A 31 26.90 -6.04 8.71
N PHE A 32 28.09 -6.62 8.53
CA PHE A 32 28.58 -7.75 9.32
C PHE A 32 29.88 -7.44 10.04
N ASP A 33 30.04 -8.02 11.25
CA ASP A 33 31.35 -8.23 11.88
C ASP A 33 31.91 -9.56 11.38
N ALA A 34 33.02 -9.51 10.67
CA ALA A 34 33.62 -10.69 10.06
C ALA A 34 34.33 -11.57 11.13
N GLY A 35 34.19 -12.88 10.97
CA GLY A 35 34.88 -13.85 11.84
C GLY A 35 34.27 -14.02 13.24
N ILE A 36 33.12 -13.39 13.52
CA ILE A 36 32.43 -13.49 14.82
C ILE A 36 31.08 -14.16 14.54
N PRO A 37 30.77 -15.34 15.09
CA PRO A 37 29.47 -15.97 14.94
C PRO A 37 28.33 -15.09 15.47
N GLN A 38 27.14 -15.24 14.89
CA GLN A 38 25.92 -14.59 15.41
C GLN A 38 25.61 -15.14 16.80
N ASN A 39 25.24 -14.24 17.69
CA ASN A 39 24.63 -14.55 18.98
C ASN A 39 23.11 -14.34 18.91
N ASP A 40 22.43 -14.49 20.03
CA ASP A 40 20.98 -14.34 20.16
C ASP A 40 20.53 -12.87 20.28
N ASP A 41 21.45 -11.91 20.09
CA ASP A 41 21.09 -10.48 20.15
C ASP A 41 20.25 -10.10 18.92
N GLU A 42 19.25 -9.28 19.18
CA GLU A 42 18.51 -8.60 18.12
C GLU A 42 19.41 -7.69 17.27
N ILE A 43 19.10 -7.55 16.02
CA ILE A 43 19.83 -6.72 15.06
C ILE A 43 19.01 -5.50 14.69
N PHE A 44 19.69 -4.40 14.47
CA PHE A 44 19.04 -3.16 14.02
C PHE A 44 18.64 -3.26 12.54
N ALA A 45 17.36 -3.05 12.26
CA ALA A 45 16.84 -2.98 10.90
C ALA A 45 16.14 -1.63 10.65
N CYS A 46 16.39 -1.03 9.49
CA CYS A 46 15.69 0.18 9.09
C CYS A 46 15.29 0.13 7.61
N TRP A 47 14.30 0.93 7.27
CA TRP A 47 13.79 1.05 5.90
C TRP A 47 13.90 2.49 5.41
N MET A 48 14.81 2.73 4.48
CA MET A 48 14.92 3.97 3.73
C MET A 48 13.79 4.00 2.69
N LYS A 49 12.67 4.61 3.03
CA LYS A 49 11.45 4.63 2.19
C LYS A 49 11.67 5.36 0.88
N GLU A 50 12.41 6.46 0.91
CA GLU A 50 12.70 7.32 -0.24
C GLU A 50 14.09 7.94 -0.16
N ASP A 51 14.65 8.29 -1.30
CA ASP A 51 15.91 9.02 -1.40
C ASP A 51 15.74 10.48 -1.89
N GLY A 52 14.50 10.89 -2.20
CA GLY A 52 14.20 12.24 -2.71
C GLY A 52 14.67 12.50 -4.14
N LEU A 53 15.29 11.51 -4.78
CA LEU A 53 15.79 11.66 -6.15
C LEU A 53 14.69 11.37 -7.17
N GLN A 54 14.75 12.06 -8.31
CA GLN A 54 13.81 11.86 -9.41
C GLN A 54 14.54 11.36 -10.66
N THR A 55 13.91 10.49 -11.42
CA THR A 55 14.44 10.04 -12.70
C THR A 55 14.23 11.12 -13.75
N VAL A 56 15.34 11.63 -14.30
CA VAL A 56 15.33 12.65 -15.35
C VAL A 56 15.81 12.03 -16.66
N LYS A 57 15.10 12.30 -17.76
CA LYS A 57 15.42 11.76 -19.08
C LYS A 57 16.89 12.07 -19.45
N ASN A 58 17.62 11.06 -19.84
CA ASN A 58 19.06 11.11 -20.25
C ASN A 58 20.04 11.56 -19.15
N LYS A 59 19.60 11.73 -17.91
CA LYS A 59 20.45 12.15 -16.79
C LYS A 59 20.45 11.17 -15.61
N GLY A 60 19.58 10.16 -15.64
CA GLY A 60 19.43 9.23 -14.53
C GLY A 60 18.69 9.84 -13.34
N ARG A 61 19.01 9.38 -12.14
CA ARG A 61 18.41 9.90 -10.90
C ARG A 61 19.16 11.17 -10.44
N HIS A 62 18.39 12.22 -10.19
CA HIS A 62 18.92 13.52 -9.76
C HIS A 62 18.08 14.13 -8.64
N ASP A 63 18.73 14.87 -7.76
CA ASP A 63 18.07 15.68 -6.73
C ASP A 63 17.53 16.99 -7.35
N VAL A 64 16.37 16.89 -7.98
CA VAL A 64 15.71 18.05 -8.64
C VAL A 64 15.18 19.06 -7.63
N ARG A 65 14.88 18.60 -6.39
CA ARG A 65 14.25 19.41 -5.35
C ARG A 65 15.21 19.89 -4.27
N GLY A 66 16.47 19.47 -4.30
CA GLY A 66 17.46 19.77 -3.25
C GLY A 66 17.15 19.09 -1.92
N LEU A 67 16.49 17.92 -1.93
CA LEU A 67 16.06 17.21 -0.71
C LEU A 67 17.14 16.28 -0.17
N TRP A 68 18.03 15.81 -1.03
CA TRP A 68 19.01 14.78 -0.69
C TRP A 68 19.85 15.09 0.56
N PRO A 69 20.41 16.32 0.74
CA PRO A 69 21.23 16.59 1.92
C PRO A 69 20.49 16.39 3.26
N ASN A 70 19.20 16.72 3.31
CA ASN A 70 18.39 16.52 4.50
C ASN A 70 18.08 15.04 4.72
N ILE A 71 17.72 14.34 3.66
CA ILE A 71 17.43 12.90 3.67
C ILE A 71 18.69 12.12 4.07
N GLU A 72 19.85 12.44 3.49
CA GLU A 72 21.13 11.84 3.83
C GLU A 72 21.47 12.03 5.31
N ASN A 73 21.40 13.26 5.82
CA ASN A 73 21.66 13.56 7.23
C ASN A 73 20.72 12.79 8.17
N HIS A 74 19.45 12.70 7.82
CA HIS A 74 18.46 11.92 8.57
C HIS A 74 18.87 10.43 8.63
N TRP A 75 19.14 9.81 7.49
CA TRP A 75 19.50 8.40 7.43
C TRP A 75 20.85 8.09 8.07
N VAL A 76 21.84 8.96 7.91
CA VAL A 76 23.13 8.84 8.61
C VAL A 76 22.92 8.87 10.12
N SER A 77 22.06 9.75 10.61
CA SER A 77 21.71 9.82 12.04
C SER A 77 21.07 8.54 12.53
N ILE A 78 20.04 8.02 11.82
CA ILE A 78 19.34 6.78 12.16
C ILE A 78 20.32 5.60 12.23
N VAL A 79 21.11 5.40 11.16
CA VAL A 79 22.03 4.25 11.09
C VAL A 79 23.13 4.32 12.15
N ARG A 80 23.59 5.53 12.50
CA ARG A 80 24.62 5.73 13.55
C ARG A 80 24.06 5.52 14.94
N LYS A 81 22.91 6.12 15.25
CA LYS A 81 22.29 6.07 16.59
C LYS A 81 21.54 4.76 16.84
N GLN A 82 21.23 4.00 15.79
CA GLN A 82 20.38 2.81 15.85
C GLN A 82 19.02 3.08 16.51
N SER A 83 18.50 4.25 16.27
CA SER A 83 17.21 4.71 16.76
C SER A 83 16.61 5.72 15.79
N GLY A 84 15.31 5.82 15.75
CA GLY A 84 14.60 6.74 14.87
C GLY A 84 13.09 6.61 15.05
N ASP A 85 12.40 6.81 13.97
CA ASP A 85 10.94 6.78 13.84
C ASP A 85 10.40 5.35 13.53
N ASP A 86 9.21 5.30 12.98
CA ASP A 86 8.51 4.07 12.54
C ASP A 86 9.24 3.30 11.40
N THR A 87 10.34 3.85 10.88
CA THR A 87 11.18 3.20 9.87
C THR A 87 12.28 2.34 10.47
N CYS A 88 12.36 2.26 11.80
CA CYS A 88 13.39 1.53 12.54
C CYS A 88 12.78 0.48 13.44
N GLN A 89 13.45 -0.66 13.58
CA GLN A 89 13.07 -1.73 14.49
C GLN A 89 14.27 -2.60 14.86
N TRP A 90 14.11 -3.36 15.94
CA TRP A 90 15.01 -4.45 16.29
C TRP A 90 14.35 -5.76 15.90
N VAL A 91 15.10 -6.66 15.28
CA VAL A 91 14.59 -7.94 14.77
C VAL A 91 15.47 -9.09 15.22
N ASP A 92 14.85 -10.22 15.53
CA ASP A 92 15.56 -11.46 15.81
C ASP A 92 16.13 -12.03 14.50
N PRO A 93 17.46 -12.20 14.38
CA PRO A 93 18.08 -12.76 13.17
C PRO A 93 17.75 -14.24 12.93
N ALA A 94 17.23 -14.96 13.92
CA ALA A 94 16.73 -16.32 13.75
C ALA A 94 15.42 -16.34 12.96
N GLU A 95 14.57 -15.37 13.18
CA GLU A 95 13.27 -15.24 12.53
C GLU A 95 13.36 -14.47 11.21
N HIS A 96 13.89 -13.25 11.26
CA HIS A 96 13.88 -12.30 10.16
C HIS A 96 15.27 -11.76 9.82
N LEU A 97 15.55 -11.64 8.52
CA LEU A 97 16.75 -11.00 7.98
C LEU A 97 16.40 -9.79 7.12
N SER A 98 15.34 -9.07 7.49
CA SER A 98 14.90 -7.84 6.81
C SER A 98 14.06 -6.98 7.73
N TYR A 99 13.94 -5.69 7.39
CA TYR A 99 12.93 -4.84 8.01
C TYR A 99 11.54 -5.41 7.77
N GLN A 100 10.78 -5.58 8.85
CA GLN A 100 9.41 -6.06 8.79
C GLN A 100 8.47 -4.86 8.76
N VAL A 101 7.78 -4.65 7.64
CA VAL A 101 6.77 -3.59 7.54
C VAL A 101 5.66 -3.89 8.54
N PRO A 102 5.39 -2.98 9.50
CA PRO A 102 4.30 -3.17 10.44
C PRO A 102 3.00 -3.41 9.67
N GLN A 103 2.42 -4.57 9.84
CA GLN A 103 1.11 -4.85 9.29
C GLN A 103 0.08 -4.10 10.13
N LYS A 104 -0.70 -3.25 9.48
CA LYS A 104 -1.88 -2.70 10.13
C LYS A 104 -2.80 -3.87 10.50
N PRO A 105 -3.37 -3.88 11.70
CA PRO A 105 -4.40 -4.85 12.03
C PRO A 105 -5.45 -4.84 10.93
N PHE A 106 -5.87 -6.03 10.50
CA PHE A 106 -6.96 -6.13 9.56
C PHE A 106 -8.24 -5.71 10.28
N GLU A 107 -8.71 -4.51 10.00
CA GLU A 107 -9.98 -4.00 10.52
C GLU A 107 -11.08 -4.38 9.55
N ILE A 108 -12.06 -5.10 10.05
CA ILE A 108 -13.25 -5.48 9.30
C ILE A 108 -14.37 -4.53 9.71
N PHE A 109 -14.89 -3.79 8.76
CA PHE A 109 -16.03 -2.90 8.96
C PHE A 109 -17.33 -3.60 8.57
N GLU A 110 -18.45 -3.16 9.12
CA GLU A 110 -19.77 -3.70 8.79
C GLU A 110 -20.09 -3.58 7.29
N GLU A 111 -19.60 -2.51 6.66
CA GLU A 111 -19.74 -2.27 5.23
C GLU A 111 -19.07 -3.36 4.36
N ASP A 112 -17.96 -3.93 4.83
CA ASP A 112 -17.27 -5.00 4.09
C ASP A 112 -18.13 -6.25 4.02
N PHE A 113 -18.84 -6.58 5.12
CA PHE A 113 -19.79 -7.67 5.14
C PHE A 113 -20.99 -7.41 4.25
N ARG A 114 -21.56 -6.21 4.32
CA ARG A 114 -22.72 -5.83 3.49
C ARG A 114 -22.39 -5.92 2.02
N LYS A 115 -21.24 -5.40 1.62
CA LYS A 115 -20.76 -5.47 0.23
C LYS A 115 -20.58 -6.92 -0.22
N THR A 116 -19.87 -7.72 0.56
CA THR A 116 -19.61 -9.13 0.24
C THR A 116 -20.90 -9.93 0.16
N ALA A 117 -21.84 -9.71 1.07
CA ALA A 117 -23.14 -10.38 1.05
C ALA A 117 -23.96 -9.98 -0.18
N MET A 118 -23.96 -8.70 -0.57
CA MET A 118 -24.64 -8.21 -1.76
C MET A 118 -24.03 -8.82 -3.02
N ASP A 119 -22.69 -8.80 -3.16
CA ASP A 119 -22.00 -9.38 -4.29
C ASP A 119 -22.29 -10.88 -4.43
N TYR A 120 -22.35 -11.61 -3.32
CA TYR A 120 -22.70 -13.03 -3.29
C TYR A 120 -24.14 -13.29 -3.73
N LEU A 121 -25.09 -12.49 -3.22
CA LEU A 121 -26.50 -12.60 -3.60
C LEU A 121 -26.72 -12.27 -5.08
N MET A 122 -26.04 -11.27 -5.60
CA MET A 122 -26.06 -10.94 -7.02
C MET A 122 -25.51 -12.09 -7.87
N PHE A 123 -24.37 -12.64 -7.47
CA PHE A 123 -23.78 -13.81 -8.13
C PHE A 123 -24.73 -15.00 -8.16
N GLN A 124 -25.35 -15.36 -7.03
CA GLN A 124 -26.31 -16.46 -6.96
C GLN A 124 -27.51 -16.29 -7.88
N ARG A 125 -27.92 -15.06 -8.13
CA ARG A 125 -29.06 -14.72 -8.98
C ARG A 125 -28.66 -14.44 -10.43
N GLY A 126 -27.38 -14.59 -10.79
CA GLY A 126 -26.87 -14.31 -12.13
C GLY A 126 -26.97 -12.84 -12.52
N ILE A 127 -26.96 -11.92 -11.54
CA ILE A 127 -27.02 -10.48 -11.77
C ILE A 127 -25.59 -9.96 -11.98
N ASP A 128 -25.34 -9.30 -13.11
CA ASP A 128 -24.10 -8.61 -13.34
C ASP A 128 -24.01 -7.34 -12.50
N ALA A 129 -22.96 -7.24 -11.68
CA ALA A 129 -22.77 -6.13 -10.73
C ALA A 129 -22.64 -4.76 -11.45
N LYS A 130 -22.05 -4.74 -12.66
CA LYS A 130 -21.89 -3.52 -13.44
C LYS A 130 -23.24 -3.06 -14.01
N GLU A 131 -23.99 -3.97 -14.60
CA GLU A 131 -25.33 -3.70 -15.13
C GLU A 131 -26.28 -3.24 -14.02
N PHE A 132 -26.20 -3.89 -12.85
CA PHE A 132 -26.96 -3.48 -11.65
C PHE A 132 -26.60 -2.06 -11.22
N GLY A 133 -25.29 -1.73 -11.14
CA GLY A 133 -24.80 -0.39 -10.80
C GLY A 133 -25.26 0.68 -11.78
N GLU A 134 -25.23 0.41 -13.07
CA GLU A 134 -25.70 1.32 -14.10
C GLU A 134 -27.23 1.58 -14.00
N LYS A 135 -28.00 0.52 -13.78
CA LYS A 135 -29.46 0.64 -13.55
C LYS A 135 -29.78 1.41 -12.26
N LEU A 136 -29.04 1.15 -11.19
CA LEU A 136 -29.21 1.86 -9.94
C LEU A 136 -28.90 3.35 -10.09
N MET A 137 -27.80 3.68 -10.76
CA MET A 137 -27.41 5.07 -11.03
C MET A 137 -28.46 5.79 -11.90
N HIS A 138 -28.93 5.14 -12.96
CA HIS A 138 -29.99 5.67 -13.80
C HIS A 138 -31.26 5.92 -13.01
N THR A 139 -31.66 4.98 -12.17
CA THR A 139 -32.84 5.12 -11.29
C THR A 139 -32.65 6.30 -10.32
N ALA A 140 -31.47 6.43 -9.68
CA ALA A 140 -31.18 7.52 -8.75
C ALA A 140 -31.20 8.91 -9.43
N MET A 141 -30.81 8.98 -10.71
CA MET A 141 -30.77 10.26 -11.46
C MET A 141 -32.12 10.67 -12.04
N TYR A 142 -32.96 9.72 -12.45
CA TYR A 142 -34.18 10.00 -13.20
C TYR A 142 -35.47 9.60 -12.49
N ALA A 143 -35.40 8.93 -11.33
CA ALA A 143 -36.58 8.61 -10.57
C ALA A 143 -37.17 9.86 -9.89
N SER A 144 -38.47 10.09 -10.07
CA SER A 144 -39.19 11.12 -9.35
C SER A 144 -39.58 10.69 -7.93
N SER A 145 -39.81 9.42 -7.71
CA SER A 145 -39.99 8.83 -6.39
C SER A 145 -39.62 7.36 -6.35
N VAL A 146 -39.16 6.91 -5.19
CA VAL A 146 -38.89 5.51 -4.89
C VAL A 146 -39.63 5.15 -3.60
N LYS A 147 -40.47 4.11 -3.67
CA LYS A 147 -41.13 3.53 -2.49
C LYS A 147 -40.59 2.14 -2.26
N VAL A 148 -40.22 1.87 -1.04
CA VAL A 148 -39.68 0.57 -0.61
C VAL A 148 -40.67 -0.02 0.39
N ASP A 149 -41.23 -1.15 0.06
CA ASP A 149 -42.04 -1.97 0.95
C ASP A 149 -41.25 -3.27 1.27
N ASP A 150 -41.70 -4.04 2.26
CA ASP A 150 -40.99 -5.23 2.74
C ASP A 150 -40.67 -6.26 1.62
N ASP A 151 -41.53 -6.36 0.60
CA ASP A 151 -41.41 -7.33 -0.49
C ASP A 151 -41.20 -6.71 -1.88
N SER A 152 -41.25 -5.38 -2.00
CA SER A 152 -41.19 -4.72 -3.30
C SER A 152 -40.56 -3.32 -3.28
N VAL A 153 -39.99 -2.97 -4.42
CA VAL A 153 -39.49 -1.60 -4.67
C VAL A 153 -40.21 -1.08 -5.89
N SER A 154 -40.97 0.01 -5.74
CA SER A 154 -41.63 0.71 -6.84
C SER A 154 -40.91 2.03 -7.15
N VAL A 155 -40.60 2.22 -8.42
CA VAL A 155 -39.88 3.41 -8.91
C VAL A 155 -40.77 4.12 -9.93
N VAL A 156 -40.99 5.40 -9.70
CA VAL A 156 -41.65 6.28 -10.66
C VAL A 156 -40.59 7.12 -11.38
N MET A 157 -40.45 6.93 -12.67
CA MET A 157 -39.51 7.68 -13.49
C MET A 157 -40.12 9.00 -13.95
N GLN A 158 -39.33 10.08 -14.03
CA GLN A 158 -39.75 11.29 -14.69
C GLN A 158 -40.02 10.99 -16.16
N LYS A 159 -41.21 11.29 -16.66
CA LYS A 159 -41.47 11.33 -18.08
C LYS A 159 -40.59 12.45 -18.66
N GLY A 160 -39.69 12.11 -19.53
CA GLY A 160 -38.98 13.13 -20.34
C GLY A 160 -40.03 14.01 -21.00
N GLY A 161 -39.97 15.29 -20.77
CA GLY A 161 -40.82 16.23 -21.49
C GLY A 161 -40.47 16.11 -22.98
N ASP A 162 -41.40 15.66 -23.78
CA ASP A 162 -41.34 15.84 -25.21
C ASP A 162 -41.24 17.36 -25.43
N ALA A 163 -40.07 17.81 -25.86
CA ALA A 163 -39.94 19.14 -26.42
C ALA A 163 -40.62 19.06 -27.82
N ASP A 164 -41.96 19.16 -27.80
CA ASP A 164 -42.69 19.49 -29.01
C ASP A 164 -42.27 20.91 -29.39
N GLY A 165 -41.39 20.96 -30.40
CA GLY A 165 -41.13 22.16 -31.14
C GLY A 165 -42.36 22.49 -31.97
N GLU A 166 -43.05 23.52 -31.61
CA GLU A 166 -43.94 24.24 -32.50
C GLU A 166 -43.18 25.42 -33.07
N ASP A 167 -43.22 25.46 -34.43
CA ASP A 167 -43.03 26.56 -35.40
C ASP A 167 -41.66 27.27 -35.43
#